data_4acc7030837de60d6a381da0613aa52f
#
_entry.id   4acc7030837de60d6a381da0613aa52f
#
_cell.length_a   1.000
_cell.length_b   1.000
_cell.length_c   1.000
_cell.angle_alpha   90.00
_cell.angle_beta   90.00
_cell.angle_gamma   90.00
#
_symmetry.space_group_name_H-M   'P 1'
#
loop_
_entity.id
_entity.type
_entity.pdbx_description
1 polymer ?
#
loop_
_entity_poly.entity_id
_entity_poly.type
_entity_poly.pdbx_seq_one_letter_code
_entity_poly.pdbx_strand_id
1 'polypeptide(L)'
;FVGAADDASRVPQLFAASHASEASDCGTDAAGADHGLIHHTAVMAILLPYDTVRAHNRYERHLDSMPPAGVKLRINYLGAPLARVFNDSNKVQIAAAEQIGIAPMHTLRDAWDNAQRLERLSSCEEYYLDNLTHSIPYLVPRAHRLLKDIGAAFRDSLQARGGGAYRVKVTSVLRTPSLVRQLRRRNRNAVDTSAHLYGTTFDISHINFICDSLTVARTQEDLKNLLGEVIENERRNGRCYVKYERKQSCYHVTAR
;
A
#
# COMPACT_ATOMS: atom_id res chain seq x y z
N PHE A 1 -9.06 -34.86 -27.30
CA PHE A 1 -10.24 -34.07 -27.67
C PHE A 1 -11.32 -34.23 -26.59
N VAL A 2 -11.34 -33.39 -25.56
CA VAL A 2 -12.55 -33.02 -24.83
C VAL A 2 -12.38 -31.57 -24.46
N GLY A 3 -13.31 -30.74 -24.92
CA GLY A 3 -13.26 -29.31 -24.83
C GLY A 3 -13.40 -28.80 -23.39
N ALA A 4 -12.63 -27.78 -23.07
CA ALA A 4 -12.85 -26.94 -21.92
C ALA A 4 -14.17 -26.21 -22.11
N ALA A 5 -15.16 -26.55 -21.33
CA ALA A 5 -16.40 -25.81 -21.24
C ALA A 5 -16.12 -24.47 -20.56
N ASP A 6 -16.37 -23.39 -21.27
CA ASP A 6 -16.39 -22.03 -20.77
C ASP A 6 -17.35 -21.92 -19.58
N ASP A 7 -16.80 -21.71 -18.39
CA ASP A 7 -17.59 -21.40 -17.18
C ASP A 7 -17.95 -19.90 -17.14
N ALA A 8 -18.58 -19.43 -18.20
CA ALA A 8 -19.12 -18.07 -18.31
C ALA A 8 -20.33 -17.83 -17.41
N SER A 9 -20.86 -18.88 -16.75
CA SER A 9 -22.10 -18.78 -15.95
C SER A 9 -21.88 -18.28 -14.50
N ARG A 10 -20.62 -18.22 -14.01
CA ARG A 10 -20.33 -17.74 -12.65
C ARG A 10 -20.20 -16.21 -12.51
N VAL A 11 -19.92 -15.52 -13.59
CA VAL A 11 -19.71 -14.06 -13.55
C VAL A 11 -21.00 -13.28 -13.24
N PRO A 12 -22.16 -13.62 -13.76
CA PRO A 12 -23.40 -12.90 -13.45
C PRO A 12 -23.87 -13.04 -12.00
N GLN A 13 -23.58 -14.18 -11.34
CA GLN A 13 -24.03 -14.41 -9.96
C GLN A 13 -23.22 -13.64 -8.91
N LEU A 14 -21.93 -13.41 -9.14
CA LEU A 14 -21.10 -12.56 -8.26
C LEU A 14 -21.51 -11.08 -8.34
N PHE A 15 -21.97 -10.63 -9.51
CA PHE A 15 -22.47 -9.26 -9.70
C PHE A 15 -23.83 -9.03 -9.05
N ALA A 16 -24.73 -10.02 -9.06
CA ALA A 16 -26.06 -9.89 -8.48
C ALA A 16 -26.05 -9.77 -6.95
N ALA A 17 -25.10 -10.38 -6.27
CA ALA A 17 -24.99 -10.33 -4.81
C ALA A 17 -24.43 -9.01 -4.28
N SER A 18 -23.65 -8.25 -5.06
CA SER A 18 -23.06 -6.98 -4.64
C SER A 18 -24.00 -5.77 -4.80
N HIS A 19 -25.04 -5.90 -5.63
CA HIS A 19 -25.99 -4.81 -5.89
C HIS A 19 -27.11 -4.65 -4.87
N ALA A 20 -27.31 -5.60 -3.96
CA ALA A 20 -28.44 -5.59 -3.06
C ALA A 20 -28.25 -4.77 -1.77
N SER A 21 -27.07 -4.28 -1.45
CA SER A 21 -26.82 -3.61 -0.15
C SER A 21 -26.38 -2.13 -0.21
N GLU A 22 -26.20 -1.52 -1.38
CA GLU A 22 -25.74 -0.12 -1.48
C GLU A 22 -26.56 0.76 -2.43
N ALA A 23 -27.85 0.53 -2.55
CA ALA A 23 -28.75 1.31 -3.44
C ALA A 23 -29.25 2.61 -2.79
N SER A 24 -28.55 3.25 -1.88
CA SER A 24 -29.06 4.46 -1.20
C SER A 24 -28.13 5.68 -1.21
N ASP A 25 -27.15 5.78 -2.07
CA ASP A 25 -26.49 7.09 -2.29
C ASP A 25 -25.75 7.16 -3.63
N CYS A 26 -26.49 7.29 -4.73
CA CYS A 26 -25.91 7.73 -5.98
C CYS A 26 -26.82 8.80 -6.60
N GLY A 27 -26.40 10.05 -6.41
CA GLY A 27 -26.97 11.19 -7.12
C GLY A 27 -26.83 10.97 -8.62
N THR A 28 -27.95 11.14 -9.31
CA THR A 28 -28.09 11.07 -10.76
C THR A 28 -27.28 12.17 -11.43
N ASP A 29 -26.15 11.81 -12.03
CA ASP A 29 -25.60 12.60 -13.12
C ASP A 29 -25.70 11.80 -14.41
N ALA A 30 -26.59 12.30 -15.26
CA ALA A 30 -26.89 11.75 -16.55
C ALA A 30 -25.77 11.98 -17.56
N ALA A 31 -25.70 11.06 -18.50
CA ALA A 31 -25.09 11.15 -19.81
C ALA A 31 -23.55 11.13 -19.91
N GLY A 32 -23.09 10.00 -20.31
CA GLY A 32 -21.76 9.73 -20.85
C GLY A 32 -21.44 8.27 -20.69
N ALA A 33 -21.83 7.47 -21.66
CA ALA A 33 -21.53 6.03 -21.67
C ALA A 33 -20.02 5.81 -21.74
N ASP A 34 -19.39 5.78 -20.59
CA ASP A 34 -18.00 5.34 -20.45
C ASP A 34 -18.03 3.81 -20.19
N HIS A 35 -18.34 3.08 -21.24
CA HIS A 35 -18.43 1.63 -21.23
C HIS A 35 -17.03 1.04 -21.00
N GLY A 36 -16.69 0.79 -19.75
CA GLY A 36 -15.50 0.04 -19.39
C GLY A 36 -14.61 0.65 -18.32
N LEU A 37 -14.91 1.84 -17.81
CA LEU A 37 -14.15 2.40 -16.70
C LEU A 37 -14.43 1.65 -15.39
N ILE A 38 -13.37 1.29 -14.72
CA ILE A 38 -13.44 0.62 -13.43
C ILE A 38 -13.92 1.61 -12.37
N HIS A 39 -15.05 1.33 -11.74
CA HIS A 39 -15.39 1.94 -10.47
C HIS A 39 -14.61 1.26 -9.34
N HIS A 40 -14.16 2.03 -8.35
CA HIS A 40 -13.43 1.52 -7.19
C HIS A 40 -14.14 0.33 -6.54
N THR A 41 -15.44 0.44 -6.34
CA THR A 41 -16.30 -0.60 -5.76
C THR A 41 -16.27 -1.89 -6.57
N ALA A 42 -16.29 -1.80 -7.91
CA ALA A 42 -16.30 -2.98 -8.77
C ALA A 42 -14.94 -3.70 -8.76
N VAL A 43 -13.82 -2.96 -8.73
CA VAL A 43 -12.47 -3.54 -8.57
C VAL A 43 -12.37 -4.23 -7.21
N MET A 44 -12.88 -3.59 -6.15
CA MET A 44 -12.92 -4.18 -4.82
C MET A 44 -13.75 -5.47 -4.78
N ALA A 45 -14.89 -5.51 -5.48
CA ALA A 45 -15.72 -6.72 -5.57
C ALA A 45 -15.02 -7.90 -6.26
N ILE A 46 -14.18 -7.63 -7.26
CA ILE A 46 -13.40 -8.67 -7.97
C ILE A 46 -12.20 -9.13 -7.14
N LEU A 47 -11.52 -8.19 -6.49
CA LEU A 47 -10.25 -8.43 -5.81
C LEU A 47 -10.41 -8.71 -4.31
N LEU A 48 -11.52 -8.32 -3.69
CA LEU A 48 -11.76 -8.51 -2.25
C LEU A 48 -13.02 -9.36 -2.01
N PRO A 49 -12.92 -10.49 -1.33
CA PRO A 49 -14.04 -11.00 -0.56
C PRO A 49 -14.29 -10.07 0.64
N TYR A 50 -15.52 -9.71 0.84
CA TYR A 50 -16.12 -8.55 1.50
C TYR A 50 -15.76 -8.20 2.96
N ASP A 51 -14.99 -8.94 3.75
CA ASP A 51 -15.12 -8.86 5.21
C ASP A 51 -13.98 -8.26 6.02
N THR A 52 -12.91 -7.74 5.43
CA THR A 52 -11.70 -7.46 6.22
C THR A 52 -11.39 -5.99 6.50
N VAL A 53 -12.03 -5.05 5.83
CA VAL A 53 -11.73 -3.61 6.00
C VAL A 53 -12.33 -3.03 7.28
N ARG A 54 -13.47 -3.54 7.73
CA ARG A 54 -14.15 -3.02 8.94
C ARG A 54 -13.54 -3.46 10.28
N ALA A 55 -12.79 -4.55 10.31
CA ALA A 55 -12.21 -5.05 11.56
C ALA A 55 -11.04 -4.19 12.08
N HIS A 56 -10.41 -3.38 11.22
CA HIS A 56 -9.18 -2.66 11.52
C HIS A 56 -9.39 -1.32 12.24
N ASN A 57 -10.55 -0.68 12.08
CA ASN A 57 -10.83 0.63 12.69
C ASN A 57 -10.93 0.62 14.23
N ARG A 58 -11.01 -0.54 14.83
CA ARG A 58 -11.09 -0.66 16.30
C ARG A 58 -9.75 -0.50 17.00
N TYR A 59 -8.66 -0.78 16.30
CA TYR A 59 -7.29 -0.66 16.82
C TYR A 59 -6.74 0.77 16.76
N GLU A 60 -7.16 1.59 15.80
CA GLU A 60 -6.64 2.96 15.63
C GLU A 60 -6.93 3.87 16.83
N ARG A 61 -8.06 3.71 17.50
CA ARG A 61 -8.44 4.56 18.63
C ARG A 61 -7.58 4.41 19.90
N HIS A 62 -6.82 3.34 20.00
CA HIS A 62 -5.88 3.14 21.12
C HIS A 62 -4.47 3.68 20.86
N LEU A 63 -4.22 4.19 19.66
CA LEU A 63 -2.88 4.59 19.21
C LEU A 63 -2.65 6.10 19.19
N ASP A 64 -3.66 6.90 19.51
CA ASP A 64 -3.55 8.36 19.60
C ASP A 64 -2.67 8.83 20.78
N SER A 65 -2.43 7.97 21.75
CA SER A 65 -1.43 8.22 22.78
C SER A 65 -0.12 7.49 22.44
N MET A 66 0.77 8.17 21.75
CA MET A 66 2.16 7.72 21.67
C MET A 66 2.70 7.52 23.09
N PRO A 67 3.33 6.39 23.38
CA PRO A 67 3.95 6.20 24.69
C PRO A 67 4.96 7.31 24.95
N PRO A 68 5.18 7.71 26.19
CA PRO A 68 6.17 8.73 26.52
C PRO A 68 7.56 8.36 25.96
N ALA A 69 8.34 9.37 25.63
CA ALA A 69 9.65 9.21 25.01
C ALA A 69 10.50 8.18 25.79
N GLY A 70 10.85 7.11 25.10
CA GLY A 70 11.68 6.05 25.65
C GLY A 70 13.17 6.31 25.46
N VAL A 71 13.98 5.31 25.76
CA VAL A 71 15.44 5.37 25.57
C VAL A 71 15.73 5.51 24.07
N LYS A 72 16.56 6.48 23.71
CA LYS A 72 16.97 6.74 22.34
C LYS A 72 17.66 5.54 21.71
N LEU A 73 17.25 5.19 20.48
CA LEU A 73 17.86 4.11 19.73
C LEU A 73 19.23 4.51 19.17
N ARG A 74 20.14 3.56 19.13
CA ARG A 74 21.35 3.67 18.31
C ARG A 74 20.99 3.34 16.86
N ILE A 75 21.00 4.35 16.00
CA ILE A 75 20.65 4.23 14.58
C ILE A 75 21.85 4.69 13.77
N ASN A 76 22.17 3.97 12.71
CA ASN A 76 23.26 4.33 11.82
C ASN A 76 22.90 5.58 11.02
N TYR A 77 23.76 6.59 11.06
CA TYR A 77 23.60 7.78 10.25
C TYR A 77 23.82 7.44 8.76
N LEU A 78 22.90 7.83 7.91
CA LEU A 78 22.91 7.50 6.48
C LEU A 78 23.76 8.48 5.62
N GLY A 79 24.57 9.33 6.27
CA GLY A 79 25.45 10.28 5.58
C GLY A 79 24.79 11.61 5.20
N ALA A 80 23.47 11.68 5.16
CA ALA A 80 22.70 12.89 4.86
C ALA A 80 21.29 12.83 5.45
N PRO A 81 20.53 13.94 5.49
CA PRO A 81 19.11 13.93 5.84
C PRO A 81 18.30 12.98 4.93
N LEU A 82 17.31 12.29 5.49
CA LEU A 82 16.52 11.26 4.79
C LEU A 82 15.97 11.69 3.43
N ALA A 83 15.50 12.93 3.31
CA ALA A 83 15.01 13.47 2.04
C ALA A 83 16.10 13.67 0.96
N ARG A 84 17.37 13.67 1.35
CA ARG A 84 18.50 13.70 0.40
C ARG A 84 18.94 12.28 0.06
N VAL A 85 18.94 11.38 1.03
CA VAL A 85 19.26 9.96 0.83
C VAL A 85 18.24 9.31 -0.08
N PHE A 86 16.96 9.48 0.23
CA PHE A 86 15.83 8.88 -0.48
C PHE A 86 15.20 9.90 -1.45
N ASN A 87 15.79 10.05 -2.61
CA ASN A 87 15.34 11.00 -3.63
C ASN A 87 15.39 10.40 -5.03
N ASP A 88 15.07 9.10 -5.15
CA ASP A 88 14.97 8.44 -6.44
C ASP A 88 13.86 9.08 -7.27
N SER A 89 14.14 9.39 -8.53
CA SER A 89 13.20 10.12 -9.37
C SER A 89 11.98 9.27 -9.71
N ASN A 90 10.84 9.90 -9.92
CA ASN A 90 9.62 9.22 -10.36
C ASN A 90 9.83 8.44 -11.66
N LYS A 91 10.68 8.95 -12.56
CA LYS A 91 10.99 8.30 -13.83
C LYS A 91 11.65 6.92 -13.65
N VAL A 92 12.64 6.80 -12.76
CA VAL A 92 13.30 5.50 -12.52
C VAL A 92 12.37 4.54 -11.80
N GLN A 93 11.51 5.04 -10.92
CA GLN A 93 10.52 4.24 -10.22
C GLN A 93 9.46 3.68 -11.18
N ILE A 94 8.95 4.50 -12.10
CA ILE A 94 7.99 4.05 -13.13
C ILE A 94 8.66 3.03 -14.04
N ALA A 95 9.87 3.28 -14.53
CA ALA A 95 10.59 2.34 -15.41
C ALA A 95 10.79 0.97 -14.74
N ALA A 96 11.11 0.94 -13.44
CA ALA A 96 11.19 -0.32 -12.70
C ALA A 96 9.80 -0.97 -12.51
N ALA A 97 8.79 -0.16 -12.22
CA ALA A 97 7.43 -0.65 -12.06
C ALA A 97 6.86 -1.30 -13.33
N GLU A 98 7.15 -0.73 -14.49
CA GLU A 98 6.75 -1.27 -15.79
C GLU A 98 7.38 -2.64 -16.11
N GLN A 99 8.62 -2.87 -15.63
CA GLN A 99 9.34 -4.11 -15.89
C GLN A 99 8.78 -5.32 -15.13
N ILE A 100 8.34 -5.13 -13.90
CA ILE A 100 7.96 -6.24 -13.02
C ILE A 100 6.48 -6.21 -12.61
N GLY A 101 5.79 -5.12 -12.88
CA GLY A 101 4.42 -4.89 -12.47
C GLY A 101 3.38 -5.43 -13.45
N ILE A 102 2.14 -5.10 -13.16
CA ILE A 102 0.99 -5.28 -14.05
C ILE A 102 0.82 -4.04 -14.92
N ALA A 103 0.09 -4.15 -16.02
CA ALA A 103 -0.37 -2.97 -16.75
C ALA A 103 -1.41 -2.20 -15.91
N PRO A 104 -1.48 -0.85 -16.01
CA PRO A 104 -2.50 -0.07 -15.35
C PRO A 104 -3.92 -0.55 -15.70
N MET A 105 -4.75 -0.78 -14.70
CA MET A 105 -6.10 -1.33 -14.85
C MET A 105 -7.10 -0.20 -15.14
N HIS A 106 -7.59 -0.11 -16.37
CA HIS A 106 -8.58 0.87 -16.81
C HIS A 106 -10.01 0.32 -16.78
N THR A 107 -10.17 -1.00 -16.98
CA THR A 107 -11.44 -1.70 -17.10
C THR A 107 -11.56 -2.84 -16.10
N LEU A 108 -12.79 -3.35 -15.91
CA LEU A 108 -13.03 -4.56 -15.12
C LEU A 108 -12.32 -5.78 -15.73
N ARG A 109 -12.22 -5.81 -17.05
CA ARG A 109 -11.48 -6.86 -17.74
C ARG A 109 -10.02 -6.86 -17.35
N ASP A 110 -9.37 -5.68 -17.31
CA ASP A 110 -7.98 -5.57 -16.89
C ASP A 110 -7.78 -6.07 -15.45
N ALA A 111 -8.74 -5.78 -14.55
CA ALA A 111 -8.68 -6.26 -13.17
C ALA A 111 -8.78 -7.79 -13.10
N TRP A 112 -9.67 -8.38 -13.89
CA TRP A 112 -9.83 -9.82 -13.99
C TRP A 112 -8.58 -10.49 -14.53
N ASP A 113 -8.05 -10.00 -15.63
CA ASP A 113 -6.88 -10.56 -16.30
C ASP A 113 -5.60 -10.45 -15.43
N ASN A 114 -5.54 -9.48 -14.53
CA ASN A 114 -4.42 -9.30 -13.60
C ASN A 114 -4.62 -9.94 -12.21
N ALA A 115 -5.79 -10.46 -11.88
CA ALA A 115 -6.10 -10.98 -10.54
C ALA A 115 -5.12 -12.08 -10.10
N GLN A 116 -4.70 -12.96 -11.02
CA GLN A 116 -3.76 -14.06 -10.74
C GLN A 116 -2.31 -13.58 -10.53
N ARG A 117 -1.98 -12.34 -10.91
CA ARG A 117 -0.64 -11.74 -10.80
C ARG A 117 -0.48 -10.90 -9.52
N LEU A 118 -1.55 -10.77 -8.75
CA LEU A 118 -1.63 -9.91 -7.58
C LEU A 118 -1.87 -10.74 -6.32
N GLU A 119 -1.15 -10.40 -5.27
CA GLU A 119 -1.36 -10.92 -3.93
C GLU A 119 -2.13 -9.91 -3.09
N ARG A 120 -3.14 -10.40 -2.40
CA ARG A 120 -3.92 -9.59 -1.47
C ARG A 120 -3.15 -9.34 -0.19
N LEU A 121 -3.17 -8.08 0.27
CA LEU A 121 -2.58 -7.68 1.53
C LEU A 121 -3.62 -7.67 2.64
N SER A 122 -3.16 -8.08 3.82
CA SER A 122 -3.84 -7.89 5.10
C SER A 122 -2.80 -7.56 6.15
N SER A 123 -3.19 -6.92 7.24
CA SER A 123 -2.28 -6.70 8.36
C SER A 123 -1.74 -8.04 8.88
N CYS A 124 -0.46 -8.07 9.16
CA CYS A 124 0.26 -9.24 9.63
C CYS A 124 1.28 -8.84 10.71
N GLU A 125 2.14 -9.76 11.10
CA GLU A 125 3.19 -9.48 12.07
C GLU A 125 4.16 -8.41 11.59
N GLU A 126 4.45 -8.37 10.30
CA GLU A 126 5.47 -7.52 9.72
C GLU A 126 4.98 -6.08 9.50
N TYR A 127 3.69 -5.90 9.18
CA TYR A 127 3.12 -4.58 8.91
C TYR A 127 1.64 -4.49 9.27
N TYR A 128 1.19 -3.28 9.50
CA TYR A 128 -0.22 -2.92 9.59
C TYR A 128 -0.66 -2.23 8.30
N LEU A 129 -1.77 -2.68 7.74
CA LEU A 129 -2.38 -2.06 6.57
C LEU A 129 -3.46 -1.06 7.03
N ASP A 130 -3.28 0.20 6.68
CA ASP A 130 -4.21 1.28 6.99
C ASP A 130 -5.54 1.15 6.23
N ASN A 131 -6.54 1.93 6.62
CA ASN A 131 -7.77 2.07 5.87
C ASN A 131 -7.48 2.76 4.52
N LEU A 132 -7.51 1.99 3.44
CA LEU A 132 -7.13 2.44 2.10
C LEU A 132 -8.30 3.19 1.44
N THR A 133 -8.21 4.51 1.37
CA THR A 133 -9.26 5.35 0.74
C THR A 133 -9.05 5.56 -0.76
N HIS A 134 -7.80 5.49 -1.25
CA HIS A 134 -7.44 5.79 -2.63
C HIS A 134 -6.49 4.74 -3.24
N SER A 135 -6.49 3.55 -2.68
CA SER A 135 -5.76 2.39 -3.20
C SER A 135 -6.47 1.10 -2.82
N ILE A 136 -6.13 0.02 -3.50
CA ILE A 136 -6.69 -1.31 -3.28
C ILE A 136 -5.61 -2.22 -2.72
N PRO A 137 -5.92 -3.12 -1.74
CA PRO A 137 -4.94 -3.85 -0.95
C PRO A 137 -4.29 -5.01 -1.72
N TYR A 138 -3.61 -4.69 -2.79
CA TYR A 138 -2.93 -5.66 -3.63
C TYR A 138 -1.55 -5.18 -4.06
N LEU A 139 -0.62 -6.09 -4.17
CA LEU A 139 0.71 -5.90 -4.76
C LEU A 139 1.07 -7.13 -5.61
N VAL A 140 2.01 -6.96 -6.54
CA VAL A 140 2.65 -8.10 -7.16
C VAL A 140 3.49 -8.86 -6.13
N PRO A 141 3.70 -10.19 -6.26
CA PRO A 141 4.37 -11.02 -5.26
C PRO A 141 5.74 -10.48 -4.84
N ARG A 142 6.50 -9.94 -5.78
CA ARG A 142 7.83 -9.37 -5.50
C ARG A 142 7.77 -8.16 -4.59
N ALA A 143 6.82 -7.25 -4.80
CA ALA A 143 6.64 -6.07 -3.97
C ALA A 143 6.07 -6.42 -2.59
N HIS A 144 5.15 -7.39 -2.52
CA HIS A 144 4.62 -7.87 -1.24
C HIS A 144 5.72 -8.52 -0.39
N ARG A 145 6.57 -9.34 -1.01
CA ARG A 145 7.73 -9.93 -0.31
C ARG A 145 8.68 -8.86 0.22
N LEU A 146 9.02 -7.86 -0.59
CA LEU A 146 9.85 -6.75 -0.14
C LEU A 146 9.23 -6.01 1.06
N LEU A 147 7.92 -5.74 1.04
CA LEU A 147 7.21 -5.11 2.15
C LEU A 147 7.30 -5.95 3.43
N LYS A 148 7.12 -7.25 3.34
CA LYS A 148 7.27 -8.18 4.48
C LYS A 148 8.69 -8.18 5.03
N ASP A 149 9.69 -8.24 4.14
CA ASP A 149 11.10 -8.23 4.54
C ASP A 149 11.48 -6.93 5.25
N ILE A 150 11.00 -5.77 4.77
CA ILE A 150 11.18 -4.48 5.44
C ILE A 150 10.53 -4.49 6.84
N GLY A 151 9.32 -4.99 6.97
CA GLY A 151 8.62 -5.06 8.24
C GLY A 151 9.30 -6.00 9.24
N ALA A 152 9.72 -7.17 8.79
CA ALA A 152 10.47 -8.14 9.61
C ALA A 152 11.81 -7.53 10.07
N ALA A 153 12.61 -7.00 9.14
CA ALA A 153 13.89 -6.39 9.46
C ALA A 153 13.76 -5.18 10.42
N PHE A 154 12.67 -4.41 10.31
CA PHE A 154 12.38 -3.33 11.24
C PHE A 154 12.12 -3.86 12.66
N ARG A 155 11.30 -4.89 12.82
CA ARG A 155 11.02 -5.52 14.12
C ARG A 155 12.26 -6.16 14.72
N ASP A 156 13.03 -6.91 13.94
CA ASP A 156 14.27 -7.55 14.38
C ASP A 156 15.30 -6.50 14.83
N SER A 157 15.40 -5.40 14.10
CA SER A 157 16.28 -4.28 14.47
C SER A 157 15.87 -3.60 15.76
N LEU A 158 14.57 -3.44 16.02
CA LEU A 158 14.05 -2.95 17.29
C LEU A 158 14.39 -3.91 18.43
N GLN A 159 14.15 -5.20 18.24
CA GLN A 159 14.43 -6.22 19.24
C GLN A 159 15.92 -6.27 19.60
N ALA A 160 16.80 -6.22 18.61
CA ALA A 160 18.25 -6.21 18.82
C ALA A 160 18.76 -4.94 19.52
N ARG A 161 17.98 -3.85 19.52
CA ARG A 161 18.34 -2.54 20.10
C ARG A 161 17.54 -2.19 21.36
N GLY A 162 17.12 -3.19 22.11
CA GLY A 162 16.46 -3.02 23.40
C GLY A 162 14.93 -3.09 23.32
N GLY A 163 14.38 -3.61 22.23
CA GLY A 163 12.97 -3.97 22.11
C GLY A 163 12.04 -2.81 21.77
N GLY A 164 10.78 -3.15 21.77
CA GLY A 164 9.65 -2.33 21.39
C GLY A 164 8.78 -3.09 20.39
N ALA A 165 7.49 -3.21 20.66
CA ALA A 165 6.56 -3.93 19.81
C ALA A 165 5.87 -2.94 18.86
N TYR A 166 6.56 -2.57 17.79
CA TYR A 166 6.04 -1.64 16.80
C TYR A 166 6.03 -2.28 15.42
N ARG A 167 4.95 -2.05 14.68
CA ARG A 167 4.84 -2.40 13.25
C ARG A 167 4.84 -1.15 12.39
N VAL A 168 5.39 -1.27 11.18
CA VAL A 168 5.28 -0.25 10.15
C VAL A 168 3.85 -0.14 9.66
N LYS A 169 3.39 1.08 9.36
CA LYS A 169 2.03 1.35 8.87
C LYS A 169 2.06 1.64 7.36
N VAL A 170 1.40 0.78 6.59
CA VAL A 170 1.24 0.93 5.13
C VAL A 170 0.02 1.78 4.85
N THR A 171 0.20 2.88 4.13
CA THR A 171 -0.85 3.89 3.89
C THR A 171 -1.37 3.93 2.46
N SER A 172 -0.64 3.37 1.51
CA SER A 172 -1.06 3.27 0.11
C SER A 172 -0.35 2.12 -0.60
N VAL A 173 -1.03 1.52 -1.55
CA VAL A 173 -0.56 0.40 -2.36
C VAL A 173 -1.07 0.54 -3.80
N LEU A 174 -1.54 -0.53 -4.47
CA LEU A 174 -2.04 -0.49 -5.84
C LEU A 174 -3.15 0.57 -6.04
N ARG A 175 -3.02 1.36 -7.08
CA ARG A 175 -4.03 2.33 -7.52
C ARG A 175 -4.51 2.02 -8.93
N THR A 176 -5.74 2.43 -9.24
CA THR A 176 -6.23 2.48 -10.62
C THR A 176 -6.14 3.90 -11.17
N PRO A 177 -6.14 4.09 -12.50
CA PRO A 177 -6.18 5.43 -13.09
C PRO A 177 -7.37 6.28 -12.62
N SER A 178 -8.52 5.66 -12.34
CA SER A 178 -9.69 6.34 -11.78
C SER A 178 -9.43 6.87 -10.36
N LEU A 179 -8.79 6.07 -9.50
CA LEU A 179 -8.40 6.48 -8.15
C LEU A 179 -7.36 7.61 -8.17
N VAL A 180 -6.39 7.53 -9.10
CA VAL A 180 -5.40 8.61 -9.28
C VAL A 180 -6.09 9.91 -9.69
N ARG A 181 -7.05 9.88 -10.65
CA ARG A 181 -7.85 11.06 -11.02
C ARG A 181 -8.65 11.62 -9.85
N GLN A 182 -9.27 10.75 -9.05
CA GLN A 182 -10.02 11.17 -7.86
C GLN A 182 -9.09 11.83 -6.81
N LEU A 183 -7.92 11.24 -6.56
CA LEU A 183 -6.91 11.79 -5.66
C LEU A 183 -6.43 13.17 -6.12
N ARG A 184 -6.22 13.38 -7.42
CA ARG A 184 -5.79 14.67 -7.99
C ARG A 184 -6.79 15.79 -7.80
N ARG A 185 -8.07 15.51 -7.78
CA ARG A 185 -9.09 16.52 -7.47
C ARG A 185 -8.91 17.10 -6.07
N ARG A 186 -8.37 16.32 -5.14
CA ARG A 186 -8.11 16.71 -3.75
C ARG A 186 -6.66 17.13 -3.49
N ASN A 187 -5.72 16.56 -4.23
CA ASN A 187 -4.28 16.79 -4.08
C ASN A 187 -3.62 17.10 -5.44
N ARG A 188 -3.37 18.39 -5.71
CA ARG A 188 -2.73 18.87 -6.95
C ARG A 188 -1.29 18.38 -7.15
N ASN A 189 -0.64 17.81 -6.12
CA ASN A 189 0.70 17.25 -6.25
C ASN A 189 0.69 15.80 -6.79
N ALA A 190 -0.46 15.15 -6.92
CA ALA A 190 -0.55 13.82 -7.52
C ALA A 190 -0.32 13.93 -9.04
N VAL A 191 0.67 13.21 -9.56
CA VAL A 191 1.01 13.13 -11.00
C VAL A 191 0.15 12.10 -11.71
N ASP A 192 -0.10 12.30 -13.02
CA ASP A 192 -0.90 11.37 -13.84
C ASP A 192 -0.27 9.98 -13.94
N THR A 193 1.06 9.95 -14.00
CA THR A 193 1.85 8.73 -14.02
C THR A 193 2.36 8.42 -12.62
N SER A 194 1.82 7.37 -12.00
CA SER A 194 2.22 6.93 -10.66
C SER A 194 2.68 5.48 -10.71
N ALA A 195 3.80 5.17 -10.07
CA ALA A 195 4.30 3.80 -9.95
C ALA A 195 3.32 2.87 -9.21
N HIS A 196 2.40 3.42 -8.40
CA HIS A 196 1.32 2.65 -7.78
C HIS A 196 0.35 1.99 -8.78
N LEU A 197 0.29 2.45 -10.03
CA LEU A 197 -0.57 1.86 -11.06
C LEU A 197 -0.15 0.43 -11.45
N TYR A 198 1.08 0.07 -11.18
CA TYR A 198 1.70 -1.19 -11.61
C TYR A 198 1.70 -2.27 -10.52
N GLY A 199 1.20 -1.98 -9.31
CA GLY A 199 1.19 -2.93 -8.19
C GLY A 199 2.56 -3.24 -7.57
N THR A 200 3.56 -2.44 -7.87
CA THR A 200 4.95 -2.63 -7.42
C THR A 200 5.35 -1.67 -6.30
N THR A 201 4.47 -0.74 -5.96
CA THR A 201 4.77 0.41 -5.11
C THR A 201 3.85 0.47 -3.92
N PHE A 202 4.43 0.81 -2.77
CA PHE A 202 3.71 1.00 -1.52
C PHE A 202 4.28 2.18 -0.73
N ASP A 203 3.42 2.84 0.04
CA ASP A 203 3.79 3.93 0.94
C ASP A 203 3.78 3.45 2.39
N ILE A 204 4.89 3.65 3.10
CA ILE A 204 5.01 3.38 4.53
C ILE A 204 5.08 4.71 5.28
N SER A 205 4.19 4.92 6.26
CA SER A 205 4.21 6.12 7.10
C SER A 205 5.55 6.25 7.83
N HIS A 206 6.09 7.47 7.86
CA HIS A 206 7.25 7.78 8.69
C HIS A 206 6.89 8.63 9.93
N ILE A 207 5.59 8.89 10.14
CA ILE A 207 5.09 9.61 11.31
C ILE A 207 4.21 8.75 12.21
N ASN A 208 3.60 7.69 11.68
CA ASN A 208 2.70 6.81 12.41
C ASN A 208 3.21 5.37 12.37
N PHE A 209 3.33 4.76 13.53
CA PHE A 209 3.69 3.37 13.73
C PHE A 209 2.64 2.73 14.64
N ILE A 210 2.40 1.45 14.46
CA ILE A 210 1.47 0.71 15.31
C ILE A 210 2.22 0.15 16.50
N CYS A 211 1.81 0.54 17.70
CA CYS A 211 2.35 -0.01 18.92
C CYS A 211 1.49 -1.19 19.38
N ASP A 212 2.01 -2.39 19.28
CA ASP A 212 1.32 -3.61 19.70
C ASP A 212 1.42 -3.87 21.21
N SER A 213 2.43 -3.28 21.85
CA SER A 213 2.62 -3.38 23.32
C SER A 213 3.45 -2.20 23.83
N LEU A 214 3.04 -1.63 24.96
CA LEU A 214 3.72 -0.52 25.63
C LEU A 214 4.91 -0.95 26.52
N THR A 215 5.44 -2.14 26.33
CA THR A 215 6.56 -2.66 27.15
C THR A 215 7.82 -1.82 27.04
N VAL A 216 8.09 -1.28 25.83
CA VAL A 216 9.22 -0.36 25.60
C VAL A 216 8.73 0.80 24.72
N ALA A 217 8.73 2.00 25.28
CA ALA A 217 8.36 3.21 24.57
C ALA A 217 9.47 3.66 23.60
N ARG A 218 9.11 4.08 22.38
CA ARG A 218 10.03 4.62 21.39
C ARG A 218 9.51 5.95 20.86
N THR A 219 10.41 6.85 20.52
CA THR A 219 10.04 8.11 19.88
C THR A 219 9.73 7.89 18.40
N GLN A 220 8.85 8.72 17.86
CA GLN A 220 8.57 8.74 16.41
C GLN A 220 9.86 8.95 15.59
N GLU A 221 10.75 9.81 16.08
CA GLU A 221 12.03 10.11 15.42
C GLU A 221 12.93 8.87 15.36
N ASP A 222 13.02 8.10 16.43
CA ASP A 222 13.80 6.87 16.47
C ASP A 222 13.21 5.82 15.50
N LEU A 223 11.89 5.63 15.53
CA LEU A 223 11.23 4.66 14.65
C LEU A 223 11.37 5.05 13.18
N LYS A 224 11.20 6.33 12.86
CA LYS A 224 11.39 6.86 11.49
C LYS A 224 12.81 6.62 10.98
N ASN A 225 13.80 6.94 11.80
CA ASN A 225 15.20 6.81 11.40
C ASN A 225 15.63 5.34 11.31
N LEU A 226 15.15 4.48 12.21
CA LEU A 226 15.36 3.04 12.11
C LEU A 226 14.74 2.44 10.84
N LEU A 227 13.50 2.83 10.53
CA LEU A 227 12.86 2.42 9.27
C LEU A 227 13.67 2.90 8.06
N GLY A 228 14.20 4.12 8.10
CA GLY A 228 15.11 4.63 7.07
C GLY A 228 16.36 3.78 6.92
N GLU A 229 17.00 3.37 8.01
CA GLU A 229 18.17 2.47 7.98
C GLU A 229 17.83 1.12 7.31
N VAL A 230 16.70 0.52 7.68
CA VAL A 230 16.24 -0.75 7.11
C VAL A 230 15.97 -0.61 5.60
N ILE A 231 15.23 0.43 5.21
CA ILE A 231 14.92 0.69 3.79
C ILE A 231 16.18 0.96 2.97
N GLU A 232 17.15 1.68 3.52
CA GLU A 232 18.43 1.93 2.81
C GLU A 232 19.22 0.65 2.60
N ASN A 233 19.16 -0.30 3.53
CA ASN A 233 19.77 -1.60 3.34
C ASN A 233 19.14 -2.35 2.15
N GLU A 234 17.81 -2.39 2.06
CA GLU A 234 17.11 -2.98 0.92
C GLU A 234 17.43 -2.27 -0.41
N ARG A 235 17.53 -0.95 -0.37
CA ARG A 235 17.89 -0.12 -1.53
C ARG A 235 19.31 -0.40 -2.00
N ARG A 236 20.29 -0.51 -1.09
CA ARG A 236 21.69 -0.87 -1.41
C ARG A 236 21.81 -2.27 -2.00
N ASN A 237 20.98 -3.19 -1.56
CA ASN A 237 20.87 -4.53 -2.11
C ASN A 237 20.18 -4.57 -3.50
N GLY A 238 19.84 -3.40 -4.05
CA GLY A 238 19.24 -3.29 -5.37
C GLY A 238 17.77 -3.76 -5.43
N ARG A 239 17.07 -3.88 -4.31
CA ARG A 239 15.72 -4.42 -4.26
C ARG A 239 14.63 -3.38 -4.47
N CYS A 240 14.92 -2.09 -4.27
CA CYS A 240 13.94 -1.02 -4.42
C CYS A 240 14.57 0.32 -4.81
N TYR A 241 13.70 1.20 -5.32
CA TYR A 241 13.88 2.64 -5.35
C TYR A 241 13.04 3.29 -4.27
N VAL A 242 13.49 4.42 -3.73
CA VAL A 242 12.82 5.05 -2.58
C VAL A 242 12.81 6.56 -2.70
N LYS A 243 11.67 7.16 -2.34
CA LYS A 243 11.53 8.61 -2.19
C LYS A 243 10.93 8.93 -0.83
N TYR A 244 11.56 9.87 -0.10
CA TYR A 244 11.06 10.39 1.16
C TYR A 244 10.07 11.54 0.90
N GLU A 245 8.79 11.27 1.04
CA GLU A 245 7.72 12.22 0.77
C GLU A 245 7.34 12.99 2.02
N ARG A 246 7.85 14.23 2.16
CA ARG A 246 7.58 15.09 3.33
C ARG A 246 6.11 15.49 3.45
N LYS A 247 5.46 15.81 2.31
CA LYS A 247 4.07 16.28 2.30
C LYS A 247 3.06 15.16 2.54
N GLN A 248 3.40 13.94 2.14
CA GLN A 248 2.56 12.75 2.32
C GLN A 248 2.97 11.93 3.54
N SER A 249 4.04 12.37 4.23
CA SER A 249 4.56 11.75 5.46
C SER A 249 4.85 10.26 5.32
N CYS A 250 5.39 9.84 4.17
CA CYS A 250 5.70 8.44 3.89
C CYS A 250 7.06 8.24 3.22
N TYR A 251 7.58 7.02 3.35
CA TYR A 251 8.55 6.45 2.41
C TYR A 251 7.77 5.84 1.26
N HIS A 252 7.96 6.37 0.07
CA HIS A 252 7.41 5.85 -1.19
C HIS A 252 8.41 4.85 -1.76
N VAL A 253 8.07 3.57 -1.72
CA VAL A 253 8.97 2.45 -2.03
C VAL A 253 8.45 1.72 -3.26
N THR A 254 9.29 1.60 -4.29
CA THR A 254 9.01 0.84 -5.52
C THR A 254 9.97 -0.33 -5.65
N ALA A 255 9.45 -1.56 -5.69
CA ALA A 255 10.24 -2.77 -5.91
C ALA A 255 10.89 -2.78 -7.30
N ARG A 256 12.06 -3.45 -7.40
CA ARG A 256 12.80 -3.66 -8.66
C ARG A 256 13.20 -5.12 -8.83
#